data_e2a804bd30869c89871f93c7c2914866
#
_entry.id   e2a804bd30869c89871f93c7c2914866
#
_cell.length_a   1.000
_cell.length_b   1.000
_cell.length_c   1.000
_cell.angle_alpha   90.00
_cell.angle_beta   90.00
_cell.angle_gamma   90.00
#
_symmetry.space_group_name_H-M   'P 1'
#
loop_
_entity.id
_entity.type
_entity.pdbx_description
1 polymer ?
#
loop_
_entity_poly.entity_id
_entity_poly.type
_entity_poly.pdbx_seq_one_letter_code
_entity_poly.pdbx_strand_id
1 'polypeptide(L)'
;MYSKIALTIGGSDSGGGAGIQADLRTFMALKVHGCSVITCITAQNSIDVTCVEPVEKNTLLIQLDTLFADFGIDALKTGMLLNERIIIDTASKLNTYKITKIIDPVMVTRTGSKLLEDSAINAYKKLLLPIADLVTPNIYEANLLSGLEIRSKEDIENSARKIIGLGAKAVLIKGGGLKDMKGKDFFLDLNGRKEWLFNNFINTKNTHGSGCTLSAAICGYKALGFELLDSIQKAKLFVEKSLDNSYKIGSGPGPLGHH
;
A
#
# COMPACT_ATOMS: atom_id res chain seq x y z
N MET A 1 -12.38 6.21 -22.85
CA MET A 1 -12.01 7.46 -22.17
C MET A 1 -11.92 7.15 -20.67
N TYR A 2 -10.83 7.53 -19.99
CA TYR A 2 -10.72 7.39 -18.53
C TYR A 2 -11.63 8.43 -17.88
N SER A 3 -12.57 8.02 -17.04
CA SER A 3 -13.50 8.92 -16.35
C SER A 3 -13.21 9.03 -14.85
N LYS A 4 -12.25 8.23 -14.35
CA LYS A 4 -11.90 8.15 -12.93
C LYS A 4 -10.40 8.30 -12.75
N ILE A 5 -10.00 8.99 -11.67
CA ILE A 5 -8.61 9.36 -11.38
C ILE A 5 -8.22 8.80 -10.02
N ALA A 6 -7.11 8.06 -9.97
CA ALA A 6 -6.49 7.59 -8.75
C ALA A 6 -5.08 8.17 -8.60
N LEU A 7 -4.75 8.59 -7.37
CA LEU A 7 -3.43 9.14 -7.05
C LEU A 7 -2.62 8.14 -6.22
N THR A 8 -1.38 7.89 -6.60
CA THR A 8 -0.39 7.23 -5.74
C THR A 8 0.63 8.22 -5.22
N ILE A 9 0.95 8.14 -3.93
CA ILE A 9 1.98 8.91 -3.26
C ILE A 9 3.00 7.91 -2.71
N GLY A 10 4.20 7.87 -3.29
CA GLY A 10 5.18 6.86 -2.91
C GLY A 10 6.54 6.98 -3.57
N GLY A 11 7.42 6.06 -3.26
CA GLY A 11 8.75 5.99 -3.84
C GLY A 11 8.75 5.48 -5.28
N SER A 12 9.71 5.96 -6.06
CA SER A 12 9.97 5.51 -7.42
C SER A 12 10.93 4.32 -7.40
N ASP A 13 10.51 3.17 -7.91
CA ASP A 13 11.34 1.98 -8.12
C ASP A 13 11.92 2.00 -9.54
N SER A 14 13.24 2.25 -9.68
CA SER A 14 13.92 2.28 -10.97
C SER A 14 13.87 0.93 -11.71
N GLY A 15 13.78 -0.19 -10.97
CA GLY A 15 13.58 -1.53 -11.55
C GLY A 15 12.16 -1.77 -12.04
N GLY A 16 11.22 -0.89 -11.65
CA GLY A 16 9.85 -0.85 -12.14
C GLY A 16 8.94 -1.96 -11.62
N GLY A 17 9.36 -2.79 -10.67
CA GLY A 17 8.57 -3.91 -10.16
C GLY A 17 7.63 -3.57 -9.02
N ALA A 18 7.91 -2.48 -8.29
CA ALA A 18 7.14 -2.00 -7.14
C ALA A 18 6.92 -0.48 -7.20
N GLY A 19 6.64 0.15 -6.06
CA GLY A 19 6.50 1.60 -5.94
C GLY A 19 5.42 2.17 -6.86
N ILE A 20 5.58 3.45 -7.19
CA ILE A 20 4.62 4.15 -8.08
C ILE A 20 4.50 3.49 -9.46
N GLN A 21 5.54 2.81 -9.95
CA GLN A 21 5.51 2.13 -11.24
C GLN A 21 4.53 0.96 -11.25
N ALA A 22 4.51 0.13 -10.20
CA ALA A 22 3.52 -0.93 -10.06
C ALA A 22 2.10 -0.37 -9.88
N ASP A 23 1.98 0.72 -9.12
CA ASP A 23 0.70 1.39 -8.88
C ASP A 23 0.10 1.93 -10.19
N LEU A 24 0.88 2.66 -10.98
CA LEU A 24 0.43 3.23 -12.28
C LEU A 24 0.07 2.13 -13.29
N ARG A 25 0.82 1.02 -13.35
CA ARG A 25 0.43 -0.14 -14.17
C ARG A 25 -0.88 -0.75 -13.71
N THR A 26 -1.08 -0.85 -12.40
CA THR A 26 -2.32 -1.35 -11.81
C THR A 26 -3.50 -0.46 -12.19
N PHE A 27 -3.37 0.87 -12.06
CA PHE A 27 -4.42 1.81 -12.46
C PHE A 27 -4.73 1.72 -13.95
N MET A 28 -3.69 1.64 -14.80
CA MET A 28 -3.87 1.46 -16.25
C MET A 28 -4.63 0.17 -16.58
N ALA A 29 -4.27 -0.96 -15.97
CA ALA A 29 -4.95 -2.25 -16.15
C ALA A 29 -6.43 -2.20 -15.73
N LEU A 30 -6.76 -1.39 -14.72
CA LEU A 30 -8.13 -1.14 -14.24
C LEU A 30 -8.87 -0.06 -15.05
N LYS A 31 -8.24 0.54 -16.07
CA LYS A 31 -8.78 1.66 -16.85
C LYS A 31 -9.11 2.89 -16.00
N VAL A 32 -8.29 3.15 -14.98
CA VAL A 32 -8.30 4.35 -14.15
C VAL A 32 -7.12 5.21 -14.54
N HIS A 33 -7.33 6.54 -14.67
CA HIS A 33 -6.21 7.46 -14.90
C HIS A 33 -5.35 7.53 -13.64
N GLY A 34 -4.07 7.17 -13.75
CA GLY A 34 -3.13 7.16 -12.62
C GLY A 34 -2.30 8.43 -12.58
N CYS A 35 -2.40 9.19 -11.48
CA CYS A 35 -1.47 10.26 -11.14
C CYS A 35 -0.48 9.78 -10.07
N SER A 36 0.69 10.44 -9.98
CA SER A 36 1.69 10.09 -8.98
C SER A 36 2.34 11.32 -8.35
N VAL A 37 2.64 11.20 -7.05
CA VAL A 37 3.50 12.10 -6.28
C VAL A 37 4.68 11.29 -5.77
N ILE A 38 5.88 11.72 -6.10
CA ILE A 38 7.13 11.02 -5.75
C ILE A 38 7.61 11.50 -4.39
N THR A 39 7.82 10.57 -3.47
CA THR A 39 8.37 10.82 -2.12
C THR A 39 9.87 10.62 -2.04
N CYS A 40 10.39 9.68 -2.81
CA CYS A 40 11.81 9.38 -2.95
C CYS A 40 12.10 8.69 -4.28
N ILE A 41 13.34 8.76 -4.70
CA ILE A 41 13.85 8.03 -5.88
C ILE A 41 14.76 6.93 -5.35
N THR A 42 14.62 5.71 -5.87
CA THR A 42 15.50 4.60 -5.54
C THR A 42 16.33 4.18 -6.73
N ALA A 43 17.61 3.84 -6.50
CA ALA A 43 18.39 3.02 -7.41
C ALA A 43 18.21 1.56 -7.00
N GLN A 44 17.25 0.91 -7.62
CA GLN A 44 16.77 -0.42 -7.24
C GLN A 44 16.73 -1.34 -8.46
N ASN A 45 17.06 -2.61 -8.25
CA ASN A 45 16.89 -3.69 -9.20
C ASN A 45 16.22 -4.90 -8.54
N SER A 46 16.25 -6.07 -9.17
CA SER A 46 15.61 -7.28 -8.63
C SER A 46 16.30 -7.86 -7.37
N ILE A 47 17.50 -7.42 -7.06
CA ILE A 47 18.34 -7.98 -5.99
C ILE A 47 18.45 -7.00 -4.83
N ASP A 48 18.72 -5.71 -5.10
CA ASP A 48 19.11 -4.73 -4.09
C ASP A 48 18.59 -3.33 -4.36
N VAL A 49 18.61 -2.50 -3.30
CA VAL A 49 18.38 -1.06 -3.32
C VAL A 49 19.69 -0.38 -2.93
N THR A 50 20.42 0.15 -3.90
CA THR A 50 21.77 0.70 -3.70
C THR A 50 21.78 2.18 -3.35
N CYS A 51 20.68 2.90 -3.60
CA CYS A 51 20.54 4.32 -3.23
C CYS A 51 19.07 4.64 -2.99
N VAL A 52 18.80 5.52 -2.04
CA VAL A 52 17.48 6.11 -1.79
C VAL A 52 17.67 7.60 -1.56
N GLU A 53 17.09 8.42 -2.43
CA GLU A 53 17.15 9.88 -2.34
C GLU A 53 15.75 10.45 -2.04
N PRO A 54 15.53 11.11 -0.88
CA PRO A 54 14.27 11.73 -0.56
C PRO A 54 13.99 12.95 -1.46
N VAL A 55 12.73 13.15 -1.84
CA VAL A 55 12.31 14.37 -2.49
C VAL A 55 12.23 15.51 -1.46
N GLU A 56 12.66 16.70 -1.85
CA GLU A 56 12.61 17.90 -1.02
C GLU A 56 11.15 18.26 -0.65
N LYS A 57 10.97 18.85 0.56
CA LYS A 57 9.66 19.21 1.10
C LYS A 57 8.84 20.06 0.12
N ASN A 58 9.42 21.11 -0.41
CA ASN A 58 8.72 22.02 -1.31
C ASN A 58 8.26 21.28 -2.58
N THR A 59 9.10 20.42 -3.14
CA THR A 59 8.76 19.63 -4.33
C THR A 59 7.62 18.67 -4.03
N LEU A 60 7.61 18.00 -2.87
CA LEU A 60 6.54 17.10 -2.45
C LEU A 60 5.19 17.83 -2.36
N LEU A 61 5.17 18.97 -1.67
CA LEU A 61 3.95 19.74 -1.48
C LEU A 61 3.45 20.36 -2.80
N ILE A 62 4.36 20.86 -3.66
CA ILE A 62 4.00 21.43 -4.96
C ILE A 62 3.40 20.35 -5.89
N GLN A 63 3.94 19.13 -5.90
CA GLN A 63 3.32 18.02 -6.66
C GLN A 63 1.87 17.78 -6.23
N LEU A 64 1.61 17.73 -4.91
CA LEU A 64 0.26 17.56 -4.37
C LEU A 64 -0.64 18.74 -4.76
N ASP A 65 -0.18 19.96 -4.53
CA ASP A 65 -0.96 21.18 -4.80
C ASP A 65 -1.34 21.30 -6.27
N THR A 66 -0.39 21.02 -7.16
CA THR A 66 -0.61 21.10 -8.62
C THR A 66 -1.67 20.10 -9.07
N LEU A 67 -1.61 18.87 -8.57
CA LEU A 67 -2.61 17.85 -8.95
C LEU A 67 -4.00 18.17 -8.40
N PHE A 68 -4.08 18.54 -7.11
CA PHE A 68 -5.37 18.84 -6.49
C PHE A 68 -6.00 20.15 -6.96
N ALA A 69 -5.21 21.07 -7.54
CA ALA A 69 -5.73 22.32 -8.10
C ALA A 69 -6.52 22.11 -9.41
N ASP A 70 -6.22 21.05 -10.16
CA ASP A 70 -6.78 20.83 -11.49
C ASP A 70 -7.57 19.50 -11.61
N PHE A 71 -7.12 18.45 -10.92
CA PHE A 71 -7.68 17.10 -11.11
C PHE A 71 -8.70 16.74 -10.04
N GLY A 72 -9.87 16.24 -10.48
CA GLY A 72 -10.87 15.64 -9.61
C GLY A 72 -10.46 14.22 -9.19
N ILE A 73 -9.54 14.10 -8.23
CA ILE A 73 -9.03 12.82 -7.75
C ILE A 73 -10.14 12.09 -6.97
N ASP A 74 -10.52 10.88 -7.41
CA ASP A 74 -11.60 10.07 -6.82
C ASP A 74 -11.13 9.25 -5.59
N ALA A 75 -9.88 8.77 -5.61
CA ALA A 75 -9.26 8.03 -4.50
C ALA A 75 -7.74 8.17 -4.53
N LEU A 76 -7.10 7.98 -3.38
CA LEU A 76 -5.65 7.96 -3.31
C LEU A 76 -5.14 6.78 -2.48
N LYS A 77 -3.89 6.40 -2.75
CA LYS A 77 -3.10 5.55 -1.88
C LYS A 77 -1.77 6.20 -1.49
N THR A 78 -1.26 5.87 -0.32
CA THR A 78 0.15 6.09 0.00
C THR A 78 0.90 4.76 -0.07
N GLY A 79 2.17 4.81 -0.51
CA GLY A 79 3.14 3.73 -0.39
C GLY A 79 4.30 4.13 0.51
N MET A 80 5.54 3.91 0.08
CA MET A 80 6.72 4.27 0.85
C MET A 80 6.85 5.78 1.03
N LEU A 81 6.76 6.27 2.29
CA LEU A 81 6.92 7.67 2.67
C LEU A 81 8.29 7.97 3.27
N LEU A 82 9.17 6.98 3.32
CA LEU A 82 10.58 7.01 3.62
C LEU A 82 10.97 7.47 5.04
N ASN A 83 10.52 8.64 5.52
CA ASN A 83 10.95 9.23 6.79
C ASN A 83 9.84 10.06 7.47
N GLU A 84 10.10 10.46 8.73
CA GLU A 84 9.17 11.21 9.56
C GLU A 84 8.72 12.51 8.89
N ARG A 85 9.62 13.28 8.29
CA ARG A 85 9.32 14.56 7.63
C ARG A 85 8.30 14.38 6.51
N ILE A 86 8.54 13.43 5.60
CA ILE A 86 7.64 13.16 4.48
C ILE A 86 6.27 12.66 4.98
N ILE A 87 6.23 11.87 6.05
CA ILE A 87 5.00 11.42 6.69
C ILE A 87 4.20 12.61 7.23
N ILE A 88 4.85 13.52 7.99
CA ILE A 88 4.21 14.71 8.55
C ILE A 88 3.64 15.60 7.43
N ASP A 89 4.46 15.93 6.43
CA ASP A 89 4.08 16.80 5.32
C ASP A 89 2.92 16.19 4.51
N THR A 90 3.00 14.90 4.19
CA THR A 90 1.95 14.16 3.48
C THR A 90 0.66 14.11 4.30
N ALA A 91 0.71 13.71 5.56
CA ALA A 91 -0.46 13.58 6.42
C ALA A 91 -1.17 14.93 6.61
N SER A 92 -0.41 16.01 6.89
CA SER A 92 -0.93 17.35 7.02
C SER A 92 -1.72 17.77 5.77
N LYS A 93 -1.15 17.53 4.59
CA LYS A 93 -1.79 17.87 3.33
C LYS A 93 -3.03 17.00 3.07
N LEU A 94 -2.93 15.69 3.24
CA LEU A 94 -4.03 14.76 2.99
C LEU A 94 -5.22 14.95 3.94
N ASN A 95 -4.99 15.46 5.15
CA ASN A 95 -6.06 15.74 6.10
C ASN A 95 -7.04 16.82 5.61
N THR A 96 -6.62 17.69 4.69
CA THR A 96 -7.48 18.75 4.12
C THR A 96 -8.45 18.25 3.04
N TYR A 97 -8.22 17.04 2.48
CA TYR A 97 -9.02 16.51 1.39
C TYR A 97 -9.98 15.41 1.85
N LYS A 98 -11.26 15.53 1.46
CA LYS A 98 -12.33 14.55 1.74
C LYS A 98 -12.45 13.52 0.62
N ILE A 99 -11.41 12.72 0.43
CA ILE A 99 -11.38 11.63 -0.54
C ILE A 99 -10.98 10.33 0.14
N THR A 100 -11.29 9.19 -0.47
CA THR A 100 -10.88 7.87 0.05
C THR A 100 -9.36 7.73 0.08
N LYS A 101 -8.81 7.35 1.23
CA LYS A 101 -7.37 7.17 1.48
C LYS A 101 -7.04 5.74 1.85
N ILE A 102 -6.33 5.06 0.96
CA ILE A 102 -5.78 3.71 1.20
C ILE A 102 -4.33 3.89 1.63
N ILE A 103 -4.02 3.54 2.87
CA ILE A 103 -2.69 3.73 3.45
C ILE A 103 -1.95 2.39 3.48
N ASP A 104 -0.99 2.20 2.57
CA ASP A 104 -0.09 1.04 2.58
C ASP A 104 1.15 1.37 3.41
N PRO A 105 1.31 0.79 4.61
CA PRO A 105 2.34 1.19 5.56
C PRO A 105 3.68 0.53 5.26
N VAL A 106 4.31 0.91 4.16
CA VAL A 106 5.61 0.37 3.75
C VAL A 106 6.69 0.79 4.75
N MET A 107 6.93 -0.06 5.75
CA MET A 107 7.88 0.17 6.87
C MET A 107 9.01 -0.84 6.89
N VAL A 108 8.88 -1.93 6.15
CA VAL A 108 9.86 -3.01 6.11
C VAL A 108 10.12 -3.46 4.68
N THR A 109 11.33 -3.99 4.47
CA THR A 109 11.64 -4.69 3.22
C THR A 109 10.78 -5.96 3.10
N ARG A 110 10.78 -6.57 1.93
CA ARG A 110 10.13 -7.87 1.72
C ARG A 110 10.67 -8.98 2.65
N THR A 111 11.92 -8.88 3.09
CA THR A 111 12.57 -9.81 4.02
C THR A 111 12.33 -9.48 5.49
N GLY A 112 11.57 -8.42 5.79
CA GLY A 112 11.23 -8.01 7.15
C GLY A 112 12.25 -7.06 7.80
N SER A 113 13.29 -6.64 7.09
CA SER A 113 14.23 -5.63 7.60
C SER A 113 13.55 -4.26 7.71
N LYS A 114 13.68 -3.62 8.86
CA LYS A 114 13.07 -2.32 9.14
C LYS A 114 13.68 -1.23 8.24
N LEU A 115 12.82 -0.49 7.56
CA LEU A 115 13.18 0.64 6.68
C LEU A 115 13.02 1.99 7.37
N LEU A 116 12.07 2.09 8.32
CA LEU A 116 11.73 3.35 9.00
C LEU A 116 12.31 3.39 10.41
N GLU A 117 12.75 4.57 10.83
CA GLU A 117 13.09 4.86 12.21
C GLU A 117 11.84 4.89 13.11
N ASP A 118 12.04 4.79 14.44
CA ASP A 118 10.95 4.77 15.41
C ASP A 118 10.14 6.07 15.42
N SER A 119 10.78 7.21 15.20
CA SER A 119 10.13 8.52 15.05
C SER A 119 9.14 8.51 13.89
N ALA A 120 9.52 7.96 12.75
CA ALA A 120 8.67 7.82 11.57
C ALA A 120 7.48 6.88 11.80
N ILE A 121 7.68 5.76 12.51
CA ILE A 121 6.60 4.84 12.89
C ILE A 121 5.60 5.53 13.83
N ASN A 122 6.10 6.33 14.78
CA ASN A 122 5.25 7.10 15.68
C ASN A 122 4.44 8.18 14.95
N ALA A 123 5.07 8.91 14.01
CA ALA A 123 4.37 9.87 13.16
C ALA A 123 3.28 9.17 12.31
N TYR A 124 3.58 7.99 11.78
CA TYR A 124 2.62 7.18 11.04
C TYR A 124 1.38 6.86 11.88
N LYS A 125 1.58 6.34 13.10
CA LYS A 125 0.50 6.00 14.04
C LYS A 125 -0.35 7.22 14.40
N LYS A 126 0.28 8.37 14.64
CA LYS A 126 -0.40 9.58 15.13
C LYS A 126 -1.09 10.38 14.03
N LEU A 127 -0.57 10.36 12.81
CA LEU A 127 -0.99 11.29 11.76
C LEU A 127 -1.66 10.61 10.57
N LEU A 128 -1.21 9.43 10.14
CA LEU A 128 -1.77 8.75 8.96
C LEU A 128 -2.88 7.78 9.31
N LEU A 129 -2.77 7.01 10.42
CA LEU A 129 -3.82 6.08 10.80
C LEU A 129 -5.17 6.78 11.03
N PRO A 130 -5.26 7.93 11.74
CA PRO A 130 -6.54 8.61 11.97
C PRO A 130 -7.25 9.12 10.71
N ILE A 131 -6.53 9.32 9.61
CA ILE A 131 -7.11 9.78 8.35
C ILE A 131 -7.32 8.65 7.33
N ALA A 132 -6.93 7.42 7.67
CA ALA A 132 -7.01 6.26 6.80
C ALA A 132 -8.44 5.71 6.70
N ASP A 133 -8.97 5.55 5.48
CA ASP A 133 -10.18 4.76 5.25
C ASP A 133 -9.88 3.26 5.26
N LEU A 134 -8.67 2.88 4.83
CA LEU A 134 -8.14 1.52 4.95
C LEU A 134 -6.62 1.56 5.14
N VAL A 135 -6.12 0.72 6.03
CA VAL A 135 -4.68 0.42 6.18
C VAL A 135 -4.40 -1.01 5.75
N THR A 136 -3.31 -1.26 4.99
CA THR A 136 -3.02 -2.58 4.40
C THR A 136 -1.66 -3.16 4.86
N PRO A 137 -1.42 -3.36 6.17
CA PRO A 137 -0.15 -3.86 6.66
C PRO A 137 0.06 -5.35 6.33
N ASN A 138 1.30 -5.74 6.07
CA ASN A 138 1.72 -7.13 6.20
C ASN A 138 1.92 -7.50 7.70
N ILE A 139 2.27 -8.75 8.00
CA ILE A 139 2.45 -9.21 9.39
C ILE A 139 3.51 -8.39 10.14
N TYR A 140 4.65 -8.08 9.51
CA TYR A 140 5.73 -7.32 10.16
C TYR A 140 5.31 -5.88 10.44
N GLU A 141 4.63 -5.25 9.51
CA GLU A 141 4.08 -3.90 9.65
C GLU A 141 2.97 -3.87 10.71
N ALA A 142 2.12 -4.89 10.73
CA ALA A 142 1.08 -5.01 11.75
C ALA A 142 1.67 -5.18 13.16
N ASN A 143 2.79 -5.93 13.31
CA ASN A 143 3.55 -6.00 14.57
C ASN A 143 4.01 -4.61 15.01
N LEU A 144 4.63 -3.84 14.12
CA LEU A 144 5.13 -2.49 14.42
C LEU A 144 3.99 -1.52 14.79
N LEU A 145 2.87 -1.59 14.06
CA LEU A 145 1.72 -0.72 14.30
C LEU A 145 0.99 -1.06 15.60
N SER A 146 0.72 -2.34 15.85
CA SER A 146 -0.05 -2.78 17.01
C SER A 146 0.77 -2.89 18.29
N GLY A 147 2.08 -3.08 18.18
CA GLY A 147 2.98 -3.42 19.29
C GLY A 147 2.81 -4.86 19.79
N LEU A 148 2.14 -5.73 19.01
CA LEU A 148 1.94 -7.14 19.32
C LEU A 148 2.82 -7.99 18.41
N GLU A 149 3.27 -9.14 18.90
CA GLU A 149 3.90 -10.16 18.06
C GLU A 149 2.84 -11.11 17.52
N ILE A 150 2.72 -11.18 16.20
CA ILE A 150 1.72 -12.00 15.50
C ILE A 150 2.32 -13.36 15.14
N ARG A 151 1.76 -14.43 15.70
CA ARG A 151 2.14 -15.82 15.44
C ARG A 151 0.94 -16.71 15.06
N SER A 152 -0.29 -16.24 15.28
CA SER A 152 -1.53 -16.98 15.10
C SER A 152 -2.62 -16.14 14.44
N LYS A 153 -3.74 -16.76 14.09
CA LYS A 153 -4.96 -16.07 13.62
C LYS A 153 -5.51 -15.13 14.68
N GLU A 154 -5.50 -15.54 15.93
CA GLU A 154 -5.99 -14.73 17.05
C GLU A 154 -5.14 -13.47 17.23
N ASP A 155 -3.81 -13.59 17.09
CA ASP A 155 -2.92 -12.43 17.15
C ASP A 155 -3.19 -11.45 16.00
N ILE A 156 -3.50 -11.95 14.79
CA ILE A 156 -3.91 -11.11 13.66
C ILE A 156 -5.17 -10.31 14.02
N GLU A 157 -6.20 -10.97 14.57
CA GLU A 157 -7.44 -10.30 14.98
C GLU A 157 -7.19 -9.28 16.09
N ASN A 158 -6.37 -9.61 17.08
CA ASN A 158 -6.00 -8.69 18.17
C ASN A 158 -5.19 -7.50 17.66
N SER A 159 -4.25 -7.73 16.74
CA SER A 159 -3.49 -6.67 16.09
C SER A 159 -4.40 -5.73 15.28
N ALA A 160 -5.36 -6.30 14.54
CA ALA A 160 -6.34 -5.51 13.80
C ALA A 160 -7.16 -4.59 14.70
N ARG A 161 -7.65 -5.10 15.86
CA ARG A 161 -8.37 -4.27 16.86
C ARG A 161 -7.50 -3.14 17.40
N LYS A 162 -6.22 -3.41 17.65
CA LYS A 162 -5.27 -2.38 18.10
C LYS A 162 -5.08 -1.29 17.05
N ILE A 163 -4.94 -1.66 15.76
CA ILE A 163 -4.76 -0.70 14.66
C ILE A 163 -6.03 0.16 14.49
N ILE A 164 -7.23 -0.43 14.57
CA ILE A 164 -8.50 0.33 14.59
C ILE A 164 -8.52 1.29 15.78
N GLY A 165 -8.09 0.86 16.97
CA GLY A 165 -7.98 1.71 18.17
C GLY A 165 -7.01 2.89 18.02
N LEU A 166 -6.11 2.88 17.04
CA LEU A 166 -5.24 4.00 16.67
C LEU A 166 -5.90 5.00 15.70
N GLY A 167 -7.17 4.77 15.32
CA GLY A 167 -7.98 5.70 14.55
C GLY A 167 -8.26 5.32 13.10
N ALA A 168 -7.71 4.22 12.58
CA ALA A 168 -8.00 3.75 11.23
C ALA A 168 -9.48 3.31 11.12
N LYS A 169 -10.17 3.62 10.00
CA LYS A 169 -11.56 3.20 9.78
C LYS A 169 -11.68 1.72 9.43
N ALA A 170 -10.68 1.18 8.75
CA ALA A 170 -10.59 -0.24 8.44
C ALA A 170 -9.14 -0.68 8.33
N VAL A 171 -8.89 -1.97 8.49
CA VAL A 171 -7.58 -2.61 8.31
C VAL A 171 -7.72 -3.90 7.53
N LEU A 172 -6.78 -4.16 6.62
CA LEU A 172 -6.59 -5.42 5.93
C LEU A 172 -5.20 -5.95 6.25
N ILE A 173 -5.06 -6.89 7.18
CA ILE A 173 -3.77 -7.52 7.51
C ILE A 173 -3.49 -8.64 6.52
N LYS A 174 -2.38 -8.50 5.77
CA LYS A 174 -1.92 -9.49 4.78
C LYS A 174 -1.23 -10.65 5.49
N GLY A 175 -1.85 -11.84 5.48
CA GLY A 175 -1.37 -13.02 6.23
C GLY A 175 -0.16 -13.73 5.62
N GLY A 176 0.26 -13.39 4.41
CA GLY A 176 1.30 -14.09 3.65
C GLY A 176 2.69 -14.18 4.33
N GLY A 177 2.94 -13.43 5.39
CA GLY A 177 4.16 -13.53 6.22
C GLY A 177 4.19 -14.75 7.14
N LEU A 178 3.06 -15.40 7.37
CA LEU A 178 2.97 -16.65 8.14
C LEU A 178 2.81 -17.86 7.20
N LYS A 179 3.52 -18.97 7.49
CA LYS A 179 3.56 -20.15 6.62
C LYS A 179 2.18 -20.70 6.26
N ASP A 180 1.28 -20.77 7.25
CA ASP A 180 -0.06 -21.37 7.10
C ASP A 180 -1.13 -20.36 6.70
N MET A 181 -0.75 -19.11 6.48
CA MET A 181 -1.64 -17.99 6.17
C MET A 181 -1.45 -17.40 4.77
N LYS A 182 -0.66 -18.07 3.92
CA LYS A 182 -0.48 -17.64 2.53
C LYS A 182 -1.83 -17.60 1.80
N GLY A 183 -2.10 -16.52 1.09
CA GLY A 183 -3.38 -16.27 0.42
C GLY A 183 -4.55 -15.90 1.33
N LYS A 184 -4.32 -15.81 2.65
CA LYS A 184 -5.35 -15.49 3.64
C LYS A 184 -5.06 -14.11 4.23
N ASP A 185 -6.03 -13.19 4.14
CA ASP A 185 -5.92 -11.86 4.70
C ASP A 185 -7.13 -11.59 5.63
N PHE A 186 -6.93 -10.80 6.65
CA PHE A 186 -7.97 -10.48 7.63
C PHE A 186 -8.39 -9.02 7.52
N PHE A 187 -9.69 -8.82 7.27
CA PHE A 187 -10.34 -7.51 7.25
C PHE A 187 -11.08 -7.26 8.57
N LEU A 188 -10.97 -6.03 9.07
CA LEU A 188 -11.78 -5.51 10.18
C LEU A 188 -12.05 -4.03 9.93
N ASP A 189 -13.30 -3.58 10.15
CA ASP A 189 -13.66 -2.16 10.16
C ASP A 189 -14.05 -1.66 11.56
N LEU A 190 -14.20 -0.33 11.68
CA LEU A 190 -14.56 0.35 12.92
C LEU A 190 -15.97 -0.02 13.43
N ASN A 191 -16.86 -0.55 12.56
CA ASN A 191 -18.21 -1.01 12.92
C ASN A 191 -18.22 -2.45 13.44
N GLY A 192 -17.05 -3.11 13.49
CA GLY A 192 -16.87 -4.48 13.93
C GLY A 192 -17.12 -5.54 12.87
N ARG A 193 -17.38 -5.14 11.59
CA ARG A 193 -17.44 -6.09 10.49
C ARG A 193 -16.06 -6.70 10.30
N LYS A 194 -15.99 -8.02 10.37
CA LYS A 194 -14.75 -8.78 10.19
C LYS A 194 -14.93 -9.90 9.17
N GLU A 195 -13.90 -10.14 8.37
CA GLU A 195 -13.92 -11.17 7.36
C GLU A 195 -12.51 -11.73 7.09
N TRP A 196 -12.40 -13.05 6.99
CA TRP A 196 -11.23 -13.72 6.45
C TRP A 196 -11.39 -13.90 4.95
N LEU A 197 -10.51 -13.29 4.18
CA LEU A 197 -10.51 -13.31 2.72
C LEU A 197 -9.47 -14.30 2.21
N PHE A 198 -9.87 -15.16 1.27
CA PHE A 198 -9.05 -16.25 0.77
C PHE A 198 -8.82 -16.10 -0.72
N ASN A 199 -7.59 -16.40 -1.16
CA ASN A 199 -7.21 -16.55 -2.56
C ASN A 199 -6.43 -17.83 -2.74
N ASN A 200 -6.39 -18.33 -3.98
CA ASN A 200 -5.49 -19.42 -4.33
C ASN A 200 -4.03 -18.97 -4.13
N PHE A 201 -3.26 -19.83 -3.51
CA PHE A 201 -1.83 -19.60 -3.40
C PHE A 201 -1.13 -19.92 -4.73
N ILE A 202 -0.56 -18.89 -5.36
CA ILE A 202 0.24 -19.04 -6.57
C ILE A 202 1.69 -19.31 -6.17
N ASN A 203 2.21 -20.48 -6.54
CA ASN A 203 3.58 -20.87 -6.22
C ASN A 203 4.58 -20.24 -7.19
N THR A 204 4.90 -18.99 -6.98
CA THR A 204 5.88 -18.22 -7.76
C THR A 204 6.92 -17.56 -6.86
N LYS A 205 8.15 -17.39 -7.36
CA LYS A 205 9.18 -16.57 -6.72
C LYS A 205 9.07 -15.09 -7.12
N ASN A 206 8.32 -14.79 -8.19
CA ASN A 206 8.17 -13.45 -8.73
C ASN A 206 7.03 -12.72 -8.02
N THR A 207 7.31 -12.18 -6.85
CA THR A 207 6.33 -11.53 -5.97
C THR A 207 6.65 -10.06 -5.69
N HIS A 208 7.64 -9.49 -6.42
CA HIS A 208 8.05 -8.10 -6.22
C HIS A 208 6.94 -7.14 -6.60
N GLY A 209 6.55 -6.26 -5.67
CA GLY A 209 5.47 -5.31 -5.86
C GLY A 209 4.06 -5.82 -5.57
N SER A 210 3.88 -7.07 -5.07
CA SER A 210 2.53 -7.60 -4.77
C SER A 210 1.74 -6.76 -3.77
N GLY A 211 2.39 -6.22 -2.73
CA GLY A 211 1.75 -5.31 -1.77
C GLY A 211 1.32 -4.00 -2.41
N CYS A 212 2.21 -3.38 -3.20
CA CYS A 212 1.90 -2.16 -3.96
C CYS A 212 0.73 -2.40 -4.91
N THR A 213 0.76 -3.51 -5.66
CA THR A 213 -0.33 -3.89 -6.58
C THR A 213 -1.65 -4.06 -5.84
N LEU A 214 -1.68 -4.70 -4.66
CA LEU A 214 -2.90 -4.88 -3.88
C LEU A 214 -3.48 -3.53 -3.44
N SER A 215 -2.68 -2.69 -2.79
CA SER A 215 -3.14 -1.38 -2.30
C SER A 215 -3.56 -0.46 -3.45
N ALA A 216 -2.85 -0.49 -4.59
CA ALA A 216 -3.21 0.26 -5.79
C ALA A 216 -4.51 -0.27 -6.43
N ALA A 217 -4.70 -1.59 -6.51
CA ALA A 217 -5.94 -2.15 -7.04
C ALA A 217 -7.14 -1.79 -6.16
N ILE A 218 -7.01 -1.85 -4.82
CA ILE A 218 -8.07 -1.38 -3.91
C ILE A 218 -8.39 0.10 -4.17
N CYS A 219 -7.37 0.95 -4.29
CA CYS A 219 -7.52 2.36 -4.60
C CYS A 219 -8.23 2.57 -5.94
N GLY A 220 -7.82 1.85 -6.99
CA GLY A 220 -8.44 1.91 -8.31
C GLY A 220 -9.91 1.51 -8.30
N TYR A 221 -10.27 0.42 -7.62
CA TYR A 221 -11.67 0.01 -7.48
C TYR A 221 -12.48 1.00 -6.64
N LYS A 222 -11.89 1.61 -5.61
CA LYS A 222 -12.53 2.72 -4.88
C LYS A 222 -12.76 3.94 -5.77
N ALA A 223 -11.81 4.30 -6.62
CA ALA A 223 -11.99 5.37 -7.60
C ALA A 223 -13.12 5.06 -8.58
N LEU A 224 -13.30 3.79 -8.97
CA LEU A 224 -14.41 3.32 -9.80
C LEU A 224 -15.77 3.31 -9.07
N GLY A 225 -15.83 3.59 -7.76
CA GLY A 225 -17.06 3.71 -6.98
C GLY A 225 -17.52 2.42 -6.29
N PHE A 226 -16.71 1.35 -6.29
CA PHE A 226 -17.06 0.13 -5.55
C PHE A 226 -17.01 0.34 -4.03
N GLU A 227 -17.84 -0.39 -3.29
CA GLU A 227 -17.76 -0.44 -1.83
C GLU A 227 -16.40 -1.01 -1.37
N LEU A 228 -15.99 -0.68 -0.13
CA LEU A 228 -14.63 -0.98 0.34
C LEU A 228 -14.32 -2.48 0.31
N LEU A 229 -15.21 -3.32 0.84
CA LEU A 229 -14.96 -4.76 0.89
C LEU A 229 -14.98 -5.39 -0.51
N ASP A 230 -15.88 -4.96 -1.40
CA ASP A 230 -15.91 -5.39 -2.79
C ASP A 230 -14.61 -4.98 -3.52
N SER A 231 -14.10 -3.77 -3.22
CA SER A 231 -12.82 -3.29 -3.76
C SER A 231 -11.66 -4.19 -3.32
N ILE A 232 -11.65 -4.61 -2.05
CA ILE A 232 -10.64 -5.53 -1.50
C ILE A 232 -10.74 -6.90 -2.18
N GLN A 233 -11.94 -7.48 -2.30
CA GLN A 233 -12.14 -8.80 -2.92
C GLN A 233 -11.71 -8.79 -4.39
N LYS A 234 -12.10 -7.77 -5.15
CA LYS A 234 -11.69 -7.59 -6.55
C LYS A 234 -10.17 -7.39 -6.68
N ALA A 235 -9.57 -6.60 -5.78
CA ALA A 235 -8.13 -6.38 -5.77
C ALA A 235 -7.34 -7.66 -5.46
N LYS A 236 -7.84 -8.50 -4.56
CA LYS A 236 -7.22 -9.80 -4.28
C LYS A 236 -7.25 -10.71 -5.52
N LEU A 237 -8.35 -10.79 -6.24
CA LEU A 237 -8.44 -11.54 -7.50
C LEU A 237 -7.51 -10.96 -8.58
N PHE A 238 -7.40 -9.63 -8.66
CA PHE A 238 -6.46 -8.97 -9.56
C PHE A 238 -5.00 -9.34 -9.25
N VAL A 239 -4.62 -9.32 -7.96
CA VAL A 239 -3.27 -9.73 -7.52
C VAL A 239 -3.01 -11.21 -7.81
N GLU A 240 -3.98 -12.10 -7.57
CA GLU A 240 -3.87 -13.53 -7.88
C GLU A 240 -3.55 -13.74 -9.37
N LYS A 241 -4.34 -13.11 -10.26
CA LYS A 241 -4.09 -13.14 -11.71
C LYS A 241 -2.74 -12.54 -12.09
N SER A 242 -2.36 -11.44 -11.46
CA SER A 242 -1.07 -10.78 -11.73
C SER A 242 0.12 -11.60 -11.24
N LEU A 243 -0.04 -12.38 -10.17
CA LEU A 243 0.97 -13.35 -9.71
C LEU A 243 1.11 -14.54 -10.67
N ASP A 244 -0.01 -15.04 -11.21
CA ASP A 244 0.00 -16.12 -12.21
C ASP A 244 0.72 -15.67 -13.50
N ASN A 245 0.53 -14.41 -13.90
CA ASN A 245 1.21 -13.78 -15.04
C ASN A 245 2.60 -13.19 -14.68
N SER A 246 3.13 -13.43 -13.48
CA SER A 246 4.42 -12.89 -13.06
C SER A 246 5.58 -13.46 -13.88
N TYR A 247 6.60 -12.64 -14.12
CA TYR A 247 7.71 -13.03 -14.98
C TYR A 247 9.06 -12.72 -14.34
N LYS A 248 10.08 -13.48 -14.76
CA LYS A 248 11.44 -13.30 -14.27
C LYS A 248 12.13 -12.19 -15.05
N ILE A 249 12.73 -11.22 -14.31
CA ILE A 249 13.71 -10.28 -14.82
C ILE A 249 14.89 -10.24 -13.84
N GLY A 250 16.10 -10.15 -14.36
CA GLY A 250 17.29 -10.18 -13.50
C GLY A 250 17.46 -11.49 -12.72
N SER A 251 18.26 -11.45 -11.64
CA SER A 251 18.64 -12.62 -10.83
C SER A 251 17.79 -12.77 -9.57
N GLY A 252 17.11 -11.71 -9.12
CA GLY A 252 16.21 -11.71 -7.97
C GLY A 252 14.77 -12.03 -8.34
N PRO A 253 13.83 -11.83 -7.39
CA PRO A 253 12.40 -12.00 -7.66
C PRO A 253 11.89 -11.01 -8.69
N GLY A 254 11.20 -11.52 -9.70
CA GLY A 254 10.59 -10.70 -10.74
C GLY A 254 9.29 -10.01 -10.28
N PRO A 255 8.78 -9.07 -11.10
CA PRO A 255 7.54 -8.36 -10.85
C PRO A 255 6.30 -9.17 -11.22
N LEU A 256 5.14 -8.64 -10.81
CA LEU A 256 3.83 -9.11 -11.25
C LEU A 256 3.55 -8.70 -12.71
N GLY A 257 2.76 -9.50 -13.42
CA GLY A 257 2.23 -9.17 -14.75
C GLY A 257 0.85 -8.51 -14.61
N HIS A 258 0.78 -7.22 -14.95
CA HIS A 258 -0.45 -6.41 -14.80
C HIS A 258 -1.33 -6.39 -16.07
N HIS A 259 -1.24 -7.38 -16.96
CA HIS A 259 -1.98 -7.48 -18.22
C HIS A 259 -2.97 -8.63 -18.22
#